data_8c97c9ad4ff223a05306b440d2d0f51b
#
_entry.id   8c97c9ad4ff223a05306b440d2d0f51b
#
_cell.length_a   1.000
_cell.length_b   1.000
_cell.length_c   1.000
_cell.angle_alpha   90.00
_cell.angle_beta   90.00
_cell.angle_gamma   90.00
#
_symmetry.space_group_name_H-M   'P 1'
#
loop_
_entity.id
_entity.type
_entity.pdbx_description
1 polymer ?
#
loop_
_entity_poly.entity_id
_entity_poly.type
_entity_poly.pdbx_seq_one_letter_code
_entity_poly.pdbx_strand_id
1 'polypeptide(L)'
;MLNDGRIKVLVDYPNTKDCFPETSIGGGVCYFLWDASYDGPCLVTNIHGSLSNQMERKLNKYDIFVRFNKAVHIIDKVRKQGEETFVEIVSSRNPFGLSSSTRGNQRKEDGNALLITSAGNYYINKNNVKQG
;
A
#
# COMPACT_ATOMS: atom_id res chain seq x y z
N MET A 1 -15.53 -3.81 -3.90
CA MET A 1 -14.73 -4.79 -4.67
C MET A 1 -14.24 -5.94 -3.80
N LEU A 2 -13.49 -5.73 -2.72
CA LEU A 2 -12.94 -6.83 -1.89
C LEU A 2 -14.01 -7.78 -1.31
N ASN A 3 -15.17 -7.25 -0.95
CA ASN A 3 -16.29 -8.01 -0.38
C ASN A 3 -17.24 -8.58 -1.46
N ASP A 4 -16.88 -8.45 -2.73
CA ASP A 4 -17.69 -8.98 -3.83
C ASP A 4 -17.22 -10.39 -4.18
N GLY A 5 -17.97 -11.42 -3.75
CA GLY A 5 -17.66 -12.82 -4.01
C GLY A 5 -17.76 -13.25 -5.49
N ARG A 6 -18.19 -12.34 -6.38
CA ARG A 6 -18.39 -12.61 -7.82
C ARG A 6 -17.15 -12.40 -8.67
N ILE A 7 -16.03 -11.98 -8.08
CA ILE A 7 -14.74 -11.92 -8.81
C ILE A 7 -14.14 -13.31 -8.81
N LYS A 8 -14.22 -13.99 -9.95
CA LYS A 8 -13.79 -15.37 -10.13
C LYS A 8 -12.30 -15.50 -10.40
N VAL A 9 -11.76 -14.59 -11.21
CA VAL A 9 -10.33 -14.56 -11.58
C VAL A 9 -9.81 -13.13 -11.44
N LEU A 10 -8.60 -13.00 -10.91
CA LEU A 10 -7.85 -11.74 -10.84
C LEU A 10 -6.42 -12.02 -11.30
N VAL A 11 -5.98 -11.32 -12.34
CA VAL A 11 -4.59 -11.37 -12.81
C VAL A 11 -3.94 -10.04 -12.54
N ASP A 12 -2.85 -10.04 -11.78
CA ASP A 12 -2.15 -8.86 -11.29
C ASP A 12 -0.71 -8.82 -11.80
N TYR A 13 -0.35 -7.70 -12.39
CA TYR A 13 0.99 -7.34 -12.84
C TYR A 13 1.52 -6.20 -11.95
N PRO A 14 2.33 -6.51 -10.91
CA PRO A 14 2.92 -5.49 -10.05
C PRO A 14 3.80 -4.50 -10.81
N ASN A 15 4.48 -4.97 -11.86
CA ASN A 15 5.20 -4.14 -12.79
C ASN A 15 4.38 -3.98 -14.09
N THR A 16 3.95 -2.77 -14.38
CA THR A 16 3.15 -2.46 -15.58
C THR A 16 3.83 -2.90 -16.88
N LYS A 17 5.15 -2.84 -16.95
CA LYS A 17 5.92 -3.20 -18.15
C LYS A 17 5.81 -4.68 -18.53
N ASP A 18 5.45 -5.54 -17.58
CA ASP A 18 5.23 -6.98 -17.86
C ASP A 18 3.93 -7.21 -18.66
N CYS A 19 3.02 -6.23 -18.67
CA CYS A 19 1.77 -6.24 -19.43
C CYS A 19 1.79 -5.24 -20.61
N PHE A 20 2.31 -4.04 -20.37
CA PHE A 20 2.39 -2.93 -21.32
C PHE A 20 3.82 -2.36 -21.34
N PRO A 21 4.71 -2.89 -22.21
CA PRO A 21 6.13 -2.53 -22.19
C PRO A 21 6.42 -1.03 -22.37
N GLU A 22 5.60 -0.34 -23.17
CA GLU A 22 5.76 1.08 -23.48
C GLU A 22 5.12 2.02 -22.45
N THR A 23 4.47 1.46 -21.41
CA THR A 23 3.70 2.25 -20.45
C THR A 23 4.34 2.16 -19.06
N SER A 24 4.41 3.30 -18.36
CA SER A 24 4.84 3.36 -16.97
C SER A 24 3.70 3.88 -16.10
N ILE A 25 3.06 2.97 -15.36
CA ILE A 25 2.01 3.30 -14.40
C ILE A 25 2.49 2.86 -13.01
N GLY A 26 2.55 3.81 -12.08
CA GLY A 26 2.87 3.50 -10.68
C GLY A 26 1.81 2.57 -10.08
N GLY A 27 2.28 1.52 -9.38
CA GLY A 27 1.40 0.57 -8.72
C GLY A 27 0.98 -0.64 -9.54
N GLY A 28 1.38 -0.73 -10.84
CA GLY A 28 1.07 -1.85 -11.70
C GLY A 28 -0.35 -1.84 -12.26
N VAL A 29 -0.77 -2.94 -12.88
CA VAL A 29 -2.10 -3.11 -13.50
C VAL A 29 -2.67 -4.47 -13.18
N CYS A 30 -3.99 -4.59 -13.18
CA CYS A 30 -4.67 -5.87 -13.06
C CYS A 30 -5.88 -5.91 -13.98
N TYR A 31 -6.31 -7.14 -14.31
CA TYR A 31 -7.62 -7.39 -14.90
C TYR A 31 -8.31 -8.53 -14.16
N PHE A 32 -9.62 -8.59 -14.25
CA PHE A 32 -10.40 -9.58 -13.54
C PHE A 32 -11.61 -10.04 -14.34
N LEU A 33 -12.05 -11.25 -14.05
CA LEU A 33 -13.32 -11.79 -14.51
C LEU A 33 -14.34 -11.69 -13.40
N TRP A 34 -15.38 -10.92 -13.63
CA TRP A 34 -16.58 -10.83 -12.78
C TRP A 34 -17.71 -11.64 -13.40
N ASP A 35 -18.35 -12.49 -12.60
CA ASP A 35 -19.44 -13.36 -13.00
C ASP A 35 -20.61 -13.21 -12.02
N ALA A 36 -21.75 -12.71 -12.51
CA ALA A 36 -22.92 -12.42 -11.68
C ALA A 36 -23.48 -13.64 -10.94
N SER A 37 -23.26 -14.84 -11.50
CA SER A 37 -23.72 -16.10 -10.93
C SER A 37 -22.71 -16.77 -10.00
N TYR A 38 -21.50 -16.22 -9.89
CA TYR A 38 -20.42 -16.78 -9.07
C TYR A 38 -20.49 -16.23 -7.62
N ASP A 39 -20.30 -17.10 -6.67
CA ASP A 39 -20.07 -16.75 -5.26
C ASP A 39 -19.05 -17.72 -4.68
N GLY A 40 -17.81 -17.26 -4.59
CA GLY A 40 -16.71 -18.14 -4.18
C GLY A 40 -15.37 -17.43 -4.03
N PRO A 41 -14.32 -18.23 -3.77
CA PRO A 41 -12.95 -17.71 -3.72
C PRO A 41 -12.46 -17.28 -5.11
N CYS A 42 -11.63 -16.27 -5.15
CA CYS A 42 -11.03 -15.76 -6.38
C CYS A 42 -9.72 -16.49 -6.68
N LEU A 43 -9.54 -16.95 -7.92
CA LEU A 43 -8.24 -17.40 -8.42
C LEU A 43 -7.37 -16.17 -8.72
N VAL A 44 -6.44 -15.88 -7.81
CA VAL A 44 -5.50 -14.75 -7.94
C VAL A 44 -4.20 -15.21 -8.57
N THR A 45 -3.82 -14.61 -9.69
CA THR A 45 -2.55 -14.85 -10.38
C THR A 45 -1.68 -13.60 -10.28
N ASN A 46 -0.50 -13.72 -9.67
CA ASN A 46 0.52 -12.68 -9.75
C ASN A 46 1.52 -13.01 -10.86
N ILE A 47 1.80 -12.07 -11.75
CA ILE A 47 2.76 -12.21 -12.83
C ILE A 47 3.89 -11.18 -12.62
N HIS A 48 5.14 -11.65 -12.66
CA HIS A 48 6.33 -10.83 -12.57
C HIS A 48 7.40 -11.35 -13.52
N GLY A 49 7.59 -10.65 -14.62
CA GLY A 49 8.40 -11.13 -15.74
C GLY A 49 7.89 -12.47 -16.26
N SER A 50 8.76 -13.47 -16.32
CA SER A 50 8.41 -14.85 -16.72
C SER A 50 7.82 -15.71 -15.59
N LEU A 51 7.76 -15.18 -14.36
CA LEU A 51 7.28 -15.93 -13.21
C LEU A 51 5.79 -15.67 -12.99
N SER A 52 5.04 -16.74 -12.73
CA SER A 52 3.65 -16.65 -12.30
C SER A 52 3.42 -17.45 -11.01
N ASN A 53 2.53 -16.94 -10.17
CA ASN A 53 2.11 -17.61 -8.95
C ASN A 53 0.60 -17.49 -8.80
N GLN A 54 -0.08 -18.61 -8.63
CA GLN A 54 -1.52 -18.69 -8.50
C GLN A 54 -1.94 -19.19 -7.11
N MET A 55 -3.02 -18.60 -6.59
CA MET A 55 -3.65 -19.01 -5.36
C MET A 55 -5.14 -18.73 -5.41
N GLU A 56 -5.93 -19.73 -5.05
CA GLU A 56 -7.36 -19.54 -4.80
C GLU A 56 -7.57 -19.01 -3.38
N ARG A 57 -8.22 -17.85 -3.25
CA ARG A 57 -8.43 -17.21 -1.95
C ARG A 57 -9.58 -16.21 -1.96
N LYS A 58 -10.17 -15.98 -0.79
CA LYS A 58 -11.12 -14.88 -0.57
C LYS A 58 -10.36 -13.55 -0.59
N LEU A 59 -10.83 -12.57 -1.36
CA LEU A 59 -10.21 -11.25 -1.46
C LEU A 59 -10.34 -10.42 -0.17
N ASN A 60 -11.37 -10.68 0.61
CA ASN A 60 -11.70 -10.03 1.87
C ASN A 60 -11.20 -10.79 3.11
N LYS A 61 -10.24 -11.70 2.96
CA LYS A 61 -9.67 -12.43 4.10
C LYS A 61 -9.05 -11.50 5.16
N TYR A 62 -8.59 -10.33 4.74
CA TYR A 62 -8.00 -9.30 5.58
C TYR A 62 -8.68 -7.95 5.31
N ASP A 63 -8.51 -7.00 6.21
CA ASP A 63 -9.07 -5.64 6.12
C ASP A 63 -8.54 -4.87 4.90
N ILE A 64 -7.36 -5.26 4.42
CA ILE A 64 -6.71 -4.72 3.23
C ILE A 64 -6.44 -5.82 2.21
N PHE A 65 -6.37 -5.45 0.94
CA PHE A 65 -5.98 -6.39 -0.11
C PHE A 65 -4.48 -6.74 0.00
N VAL A 66 -4.21 -7.99 0.31
CA VAL A 66 -2.84 -8.52 0.27
C VAL A 66 -2.50 -8.89 -1.17
N ARG A 67 -1.69 -8.08 -1.82
CA ARG A 67 -1.42 -8.18 -3.25
C ARG A 67 -0.77 -9.52 -3.63
N PHE A 68 0.32 -9.88 -2.97
CA PHE A 68 1.10 -11.05 -3.32
C PHE A 68 0.60 -12.32 -2.64
N ASN A 69 0.34 -13.38 -3.42
CA ASN A 69 -0.09 -14.67 -2.89
C ASN A 69 0.90 -15.24 -1.85
N LYS A 70 2.20 -15.07 -2.10
CA LYS A 70 3.24 -15.52 -1.15
C LYS A 70 3.18 -14.80 0.19
N ALA A 71 2.75 -13.54 0.22
CA ALA A 71 2.62 -12.78 1.45
C ALA A 71 1.46 -13.26 2.34
N VAL A 72 0.44 -13.90 1.77
CA VAL A 72 -0.70 -14.45 2.52
C VAL A 72 -0.25 -15.41 3.61
N HIS A 73 0.63 -16.36 3.27
CA HIS A 73 1.15 -17.33 4.23
C HIS A 73 2.01 -16.69 5.32
N ILE A 74 2.76 -15.64 4.98
CA ILE A 74 3.58 -14.89 5.94
C ILE A 74 2.67 -14.18 6.94
N ILE A 75 1.66 -13.47 6.45
CA ILE A 75 0.68 -12.76 7.30
C ILE A 75 -0.08 -13.74 8.19
N ASP A 76 -0.49 -14.89 7.67
CA ASP A 76 -1.16 -15.93 8.47
C ASP A 76 -0.27 -16.42 9.62
N LYS A 77 1.03 -16.63 9.37
CA LYS A 77 1.97 -17.04 10.40
C LYS A 77 2.14 -15.99 11.49
N VAL A 78 2.30 -14.72 11.10
CA VAL A 78 2.45 -13.61 12.05
C VAL A 78 1.18 -13.45 12.89
N ARG A 79 0.01 -13.44 12.27
CA ARG A 79 -1.28 -13.29 12.97
C ARG A 79 -1.60 -14.43 13.93
N LYS A 80 -1.12 -15.65 13.65
CA LYS A 80 -1.29 -16.81 14.56
C LYS A 80 -0.54 -16.66 15.88
N GLN A 81 0.47 -15.82 15.95
CA GLN A 81 1.24 -15.58 17.17
C GLN A 81 0.48 -14.72 18.19
N GLY A 82 -0.62 -14.05 17.76
CA GLY A 82 -1.48 -13.27 18.64
C GLY A 82 -0.82 -11.99 19.17
N GLU A 83 0.26 -11.54 18.54
CA GLU A 83 0.93 -10.29 18.89
C GLU A 83 0.05 -9.08 18.57
N GLU A 84 0.11 -8.06 19.41
CA GLU A 84 -0.54 -6.79 19.16
C GLU A 84 0.01 -6.13 17.90
N THR A 85 -0.85 -5.47 17.16
CA THR A 85 -0.46 -4.78 15.93
C THR A 85 0.09 -3.39 16.25
N PHE A 86 1.00 -2.89 15.42
CA PHE A 86 1.49 -1.50 15.52
C PHE A 86 0.45 -0.44 15.07
N VAL A 87 -0.78 -0.84 14.74
CA VAL A 87 -1.80 0.07 14.19
C VAL A 87 -2.06 1.26 15.11
N GLU A 88 -2.05 1.06 16.43
CA GLU A 88 -2.32 2.10 17.41
C GLU A 88 -1.14 3.08 17.59
N ILE A 89 0.08 2.64 17.29
CA ILE A 89 1.29 3.47 17.43
C ILE A 89 1.80 4.01 16.10
N VAL A 90 1.23 3.56 14.97
CA VAL A 90 1.52 4.10 13.65
C VAL A 90 0.53 5.20 13.33
N SER A 91 1.01 6.42 13.25
CA SER A 91 0.20 7.57 12.89
C SER A 91 -0.36 7.45 11.46
N SER A 92 -1.51 8.06 11.24
CA SER A 92 -2.13 8.15 9.93
C SER A 92 -1.24 8.88 8.91
N ARG A 93 -1.60 8.77 7.64
CA ARG A 93 -0.94 9.53 6.57
C ARG A 93 -0.88 11.02 6.95
N ASN A 94 0.30 11.63 6.82
CA ASN A 94 0.55 13.01 7.15
C ASN A 94 0.37 13.36 8.66
N PRO A 95 1.07 12.67 9.56
CA PRO A 95 0.91 12.83 11.01
C PRO A 95 1.24 14.25 11.50
N PHE A 96 2.15 14.92 10.81
CA PHE A 96 2.60 16.27 11.16
C PHE A 96 1.78 17.38 10.48
N GLY A 97 0.80 17.05 9.63
CA GLY A 97 0.01 18.03 8.88
C GLY A 97 0.78 18.77 7.79
N LEU A 98 2.01 18.31 7.45
CA LEU A 98 2.88 18.96 6.48
C LEU A 98 2.69 18.33 5.10
N SER A 99 2.53 19.16 4.06
CA SER A 99 2.46 18.70 2.68
C SER A 99 3.86 18.54 2.08
N SER A 100 3.98 17.82 0.96
CA SER A 100 5.24 17.71 0.20
C SER A 100 5.74 19.04 -0.37
N SER A 101 4.87 20.05 -0.43
CA SER A 101 5.21 21.42 -0.84
C SER A 101 5.67 22.30 0.33
N THR A 102 5.60 21.82 1.58
CA THR A 102 6.06 22.59 2.73
C THR A 102 7.55 22.90 2.59
N ARG A 103 7.88 24.17 2.80
CA ARG A 103 9.27 24.66 2.82
C ARG A 103 9.55 25.28 4.18
N GLY A 104 10.73 25.02 4.69
CA GLY A 104 11.25 25.65 5.89
C GLY A 104 12.21 26.79 5.55
N ASN A 105 12.64 27.53 6.57
CA ASN A 105 13.62 28.58 6.47
C ASN A 105 15.04 28.03 6.71
N GLN A 106 16.04 28.67 6.12
CA GLN A 106 17.44 28.25 6.30
C GLN A 106 17.99 28.63 7.68
N ARG A 107 17.49 29.71 8.28
CA ARG A 107 17.97 30.23 9.57
C ARG A 107 17.17 29.66 10.72
N LYS A 108 17.85 29.25 11.77
CA LYS A 108 17.25 28.74 13.00
C LYS A 108 16.33 29.77 13.70
N GLU A 109 16.63 31.04 13.56
CA GLU A 109 15.88 32.15 14.16
C GLU A 109 14.45 32.26 13.60
N ASP A 110 14.25 31.76 12.36
CA ASP A 110 12.95 31.82 11.66
C ASP A 110 12.00 30.65 12.02
N GLY A 111 12.47 29.72 12.86
CA GLY A 111 11.65 28.57 13.26
C GLY A 111 12.24 27.80 14.45
N ASN A 112 11.37 27.19 15.24
CA ASN A 112 11.74 26.50 16.48
C ASN A 112 11.63 24.97 16.39
N ALA A 113 11.38 24.42 15.20
CA ALA A 113 11.42 23.00 14.91
C ALA A 113 12.29 22.72 13.68
N LEU A 114 13.10 21.65 13.75
CA LEU A 114 13.95 21.21 12.64
C LEU A 114 13.13 20.36 11.67
N LEU A 115 13.10 20.76 10.41
CA LEU A 115 12.52 20.03 9.30
C LEU A 115 13.63 19.37 8.49
N ILE A 116 13.72 18.04 8.53
CA ILE A 116 14.69 17.24 7.77
C ILE A 116 14.03 16.76 6.49
N THR A 117 14.61 17.09 5.34
CA THR A 117 14.10 16.70 4.02
C THR A 117 15.24 16.12 3.16
N SER A 118 14.89 15.53 2.03
CA SER A 118 15.86 15.07 1.03
C SER A 118 16.71 16.22 0.43
N ALA A 119 16.23 17.46 0.49
CA ALA A 119 16.92 18.65 0.00
C ALA A 119 17.79 19.33 1.07
N GLY A 120 17.74 18.88 2.33
CA GLY A 120 18.52 19.42 3.44
C GLY A 120 17.73 19.67 4.70
N ASN A 121 18.35 20.36 5.64
CA ASN A 121 17.78 20.71 6.94
C ASN A 121 17.28 22.16 6.91
N TYR A 122 16.06 22.35 7.37
CA TYR A 122 15.38 23.65 7.42
C TYR A 122 14.72 23.84 8.78
N TYR A 123 14.24 25.04 9.06
CA TYR A 123 13.54 25.37 10.29
C TYR A 123 12.10 25.80 9.98
N ILE A 124 11.17 25.37 10.79
CA ILE A 124 9.73 25.66 10.65
C ILE A 124 9.17 26.05 12.02
N ASN A 125 8.15 26.90 12.05
CA ASN A 125 7.47 27.20 13.30
C ASN A 125 6.71 25.96 13.78
N LYS A 126 6.97 25.55 15.04
CA LYS A 126 6.36 24.37 15.66
C LYS A 126 4.83 24.44 15.67
N ASN A 127 4.25 25.65 15.73
CA ASN A 127 2.80 25.84 15.68
C ASN A 127 2.17 25.42 14.34
N ASN A 128 2.98 25.31 13.27
CA ASN A 128 2.54 24.85 11.98
C ASN A 128 2.60 23.32 11.83
N VAL A 129 3.05 22.63 12.88
CA VAL A 129 3.17 21.17 12.92
C VAL A 129 2.07 20.63 13.80
N LYS A 130 1.22 19.75 13.26
CA LYS A 130 0.23 19.05 14.08
C LYS A 130 0.96 18.19 15.10
N GLN A 131 0.48 18.20 16.33
CA GLN A 131 0.86 17.18 17.30
C GLN A 131 0.07 15.92 16.97
N GLY A 132 0.79 14.81 16.72
CA GLY A 132 0.18 13.50 16.53
C GLY A 132 -0.35 12.93 17.84
#